data_b974ee7d7911813d9f031985965b39f5
#
_entry.id   b974ee7d7911813d9f031985965b39f5
#
_cell.length_a   1.000
_cell.length_b   1.000
_cell.length_c   1.000
_cell.angle_alpha   90.00
_cell.angle_beta   90.00
_cell.angle_gamma   90.00
#
_symmetry.space_group_name_H-M   'P 1'
#
loop_
_entity.id
_entity.type
_entity.pdbx_description
1 polymer ?
#
loop_
_entity_poly.entity_id
_entity_poly.type
_entity_poly.pdbx_seq_one_letter_code
_entity_poly.pdbx_strand_id
1 'polypeptide(L)'
;MWVYLAVLVGLYYLLRWQRERQVVSHLRDKYVFITGCDSGFGNLLARQLDLRGLRVLAACLTEQGAQQLRKQTSDRLETVLLDVTKTESVAAAKEWVKERVGDRGLWGLVNNAGISVISAPNEWLTKQDFVKILDVNLLGMVDVTLQLLPLVRKTGRVVNVSSVMGRVSLFGGGYCLSKYGVEAFSDSLRRELSYFGVKVAMIEPGFFKTNVTKPEAISQGYKTAWNQASPEIKDLYGDTFLALCEKAVCSMETSCNQDLSLVTDCMEHALTSCHPRTRYSPGWDAKLFYLPMSYLPTFLVDLMIYYGAPRPAKAL
;
A
#
# COMPACT_ATOMS: atom_id res chain seq x y z
N MET A 1 -29.66 17.79 25.87
CA MET A 1 -28.22 17.44 25.82
C MET A 1 -27.87 16.59 24.57
N TRP A 2 -28.46 15.42 24.38
CA TRP A 2 -28.17 14.54 23.22
C TRP A 2 -28.44 15.15 21.83
N VAL A 3 -29.50 15.98 21.72
CA VAL A 3 -29.83 16.69 20.46
C VAL A 3 -28.71 17.68 20.08
N TYR A 4 -28.20 18.45 21.03
CA TYR A 4 -27.10 19.38 20.79
C TYR A 4 -25.82 18.65 20.39
N LEU A 5 -25.50 17.50 21.01
CA LEU A 5 -24.37 16.67 20.63
C LEU A 5 -24.54 16.14 19.21
N ALA A 6 -25.71 15.62 18.86
CA ALA A 6 -25.99 15.13 17.50
C ALA A 6 -25.88 16.24 16.46
N VAL A 7 -26.38 17.46 16.76
CA VAL A 7 -26.23 18.61 15.85
C VAL A 7 -24.76 19.01 15.69
N LEU A 8 -23.97 19.06 16.77
CA LEU A 8 -22.52 19.36 16.67
C LEU A 8 -21.76 18.32 15.86
N VAL A 9 -22.06 17.04 16.06
CA VAL A 9 -21.47 15.95 15.28
C VAL A 9 -21.88 16.06 13.81
N GLY A 10 -23.16 16.32 13.52
CA GLY A 10 -23.64 16.53 12.16
C GLY A 10 -22.98 17.72 11.46
N LEU A 11 -22.85 18.86 12.17
CA LEU A 11 -22.17 20.05 11.67
C LEU A 11 -20.69 19.80 11.42
N TYR A 12 -20.01 19.09 12.31
CA TYR A 12 -18.60 18.67 12.13
C TYR A 12 -18.43 17.84 10.85
N TYR A 13 -19.28 16.83 10.62
CA TYR A 13 -19.19 16.00 9.41
C TYR A 13 -19.55 16.78 8.13
N LEU A 14 -20.50 17.71 8.20
CA LEU A 14 -20.85 18.58 7.08
C LEU A 14 -19.70 19.52 6.71
N LEU A 15 -19.10 20.20 7.69
CA LEU A 15 -17.95 21.07 7.47
C LEU A 15 -16.75 20.29 6.95
N ARG A 16 -16.48 19.12 7.50
CA ARG A 16 -15.45 18.21 7.04
C ARG A 16 -15.69 17.80 5.57
N TRP A 17 -16.90 17.38 5.23
CA TRP A 17 -17.28 17.00 3.88
C TRP A 17 -17.09 18.16 2.88
N GLN A 18 -17.51 19.37 3.24
CA GLN A 18 -17.32 20.56 2.41
C GLN A 18 -15.83 20.88 2.19
N ARG A 19 -15.01 20.77 3.22
CA ARG A 19 -13.56 21.02 3.14
C ARG A 19 -12.85 19.97 2.29
N GLU A 20 -13.19 18.69 2.45
CA GLU A 20 -12.61 17.60 1.69
C GLU A 20 -12.90 17.70 0.18
N ARG A 21 -13.98 18.35 -0.23
CA ARG A 21 -14.33 18.59 -1.65
C ARG A 21 -13.52 19.70 -2.33
N GLN A 22 -12.81 20.51 -1.55
CA GLN A 22 -12.02 21.59 -2.14
C GLN A 22 -10.77 21.00 -2.82
N VAL A 23 -10.65 21.27 -4.12
CA VAL A 23 -9.54 20.79 -4.96
C VAL A 23 -8.53 21.91 -5.15
N VAL A 24 -7.24 21.56 -5.13
CA VAL A 24 -6.16 22.49 -5.41
C VAL A 24 -6.21 23.00 -6.84
N SER A 25 -5.83 24.26 -7.05
CA SER A 25 -5.77 24.87 -8.37
C SER A 25 -4.58 24.35 -9.21
N HIS A 26 -4.64 24.61 -10.52
CA HIS A 26 -3.53 24.39 -11.46
C HIS A 26 -3.01 22.93 -11.48
N LEU A 27 -3.92 21.94 -11.52
CA LEU A 27 -3.56 20.53 -11.57
C LEU A 27 -2.68 20.18 -12.78
N ARG A 28 -2.87 20.85 -13.93
CA ARG A 28 -2.10 20.60 -15.17
C ARG A 28 -0.60 20.92 -15.07
N ASP A 29 -0.23 21.73 -14.09
CA ASP A 29 1.16 22.11 -13.84
C ASP A 29 1.85 21.23 -12.79
N LYS A 30 1.10 20.31 -12.17
CA LYS A 30 1.58 19.49 -11.05
C LYS A 30 2.15 18.18 -11.52
N TYR A 31 3.39 17.91 -11.11
CA TYR A 31 4.08 16.64 -11.35
C TYR A 31 3.82 15.66 -10.21
N VAL A 32 3.45 14.42 -10.54
CA VAL A 32 3.28 13.34 -9.58
C VAL A 32 4.15 12.16 -9.99
N PHE A 33 5.03 11.71 -9.10
CA PHE A 33 5.83 10.51 -9.28
C PHE A 33 5.16 9.33 -8.57
N ILE A 34 5.01 8.19 -9.27
CA ILE A 34 4.31 7.00 -8.76
C ILE A 34 5.21 5.80 -8.95
N THR A 35 5.47 5.01 -7.91
CA THR A 35 6.24 3.77 -7.99
C THR A 35 5.34 2.54 -8.22
N GLY A 36 5.85 1.53 -8.96
CA GLY A 36 5.13 0.27 -9.20
C GLY A 36 3.93 0.41 -10.14
N CYS A 37 4.14 1.05 -11.29
CA CYS A 37 3.09 1.33 -12.28
C CYS A 37 2.90 0.22 -13.32
N ASP A 38 3.58 -0.93 -13.20
CA ASP A 38 3.42 -2.06 -14.12
C ASP A 38 1.99 -2.61 -14.11
N SER A 39 1.29 -2.59 -12.97
CA SER A 39 -0.06 -3.14 -12.80
C SER A 39 -0.76 -2.60 -11.56
N GLY A 40 -2.01 -3.04 -11.32
CA GLY A 40 -2.75 -2.78 -10.09
C GLY A 40 -3.02 -1.30 -9.83
N PHE A 41 -2.92 -0.88 -8.57
CA PHE A 41 -3.27 0.48 -8.16
C PHE A 41 -2.38 1.55 -8.81
N GLY A 42 -1.07 1.31 -8.92
CA GLY A 42 -0.14 2.27 -9.52
C GLY A 42 -0.44 2.53 -10.98
N ASN A 43 -0.73 1.49 -11.77
CA ASN A 43 -1.11 1.60 -13.17
C ASN A 43 -2.43 2.36 -13.33
N LEU A 44 -3.46 1.98 -12.55
CA LEU A 44 -4.76 2.62 -12.62
C LEU A 44 -4.69 4.09 -12.20
N LEU A 45 -3.97 4.40 -11.11
CA LEU A 45 -3.77 5.77 -10.66
C LEU A 45 -3.04 6.62 -11.71
N ALA A 46 -1.99 6.09 -12.32
CA ALA A 46 -1.23 6.80 -13.34
C ALA A 46 -2.12 7.22 -14.50
N ARG A 47 -2.98 6.32 -14.99
CA ARG A 47 -3.96 6.60 -16.05
C ARG A 47 -5.04 7.59 -15.58
N GLN A 48 -5.53 7.45 -14.36
CA GLN A 48 -6.54 8.33 -13.77
C GLN A 48 -6.03 9.77 -13.64
N LEU A 49 -4.80 9.96 -13.14
CA LEU A 49 -4.20 11.28 -13.01
C LEU A 49 -3.84 11.92 -14.36
N ASP A 50 -3.43 11.13 -15.35
CA ASP A 50 -3.21 11.60 -16.72
C ASP A 50 -4.53 12.12 -17.33
N LEU A 51 -5.64 11.38 -17.22
CA LEU A 51 -6.97 11.82 -17.63
C LEU A 51 -7.43 13.09 -16.90
N ARG A 52 -7.04 13.22 -15.63
CA ARG A 52 -7.31 14.42 -14.82
C ARG A 52 -6.48 15.64 -15.26
N GLY A 53 -5.46 15.43 -16.09
CA GLY A 53 -4.61 16.44 -16.67
C GLY A 53 -3.33 16.74 -15.90
N LEU A 54 -2.98 15.95 -14.87
CA LEU A 54 -1.69 16.07 -14.18
C LEU A 54 -0.54 15.57 -15.07
N ARG A 55 0.67 15.95 -14.75
CA ARG A 55 1.91 15.44 -15.33
C ARG A 55 2.38 14.25 -14.53
N VAL A 56 2.26 13.06 -15.10
CA VAL A 56 2.54 11.82 -14.39
C VAL A 56 3.93 11.30 -14.76
N LEU A 57 4.75 11.07 -13.76
CA LEU A 57 6.04 10.42 -13.85
C LEU A 57 5.89 9.01 -13.26
N ALA A 58 5.70 8.01 -14.13
CA ALA A 58 5.37 6.66 -13.72
C ALA A 58 6.61 5.76 -13.70
N ALA A 59 6.95 5.22 -12.53
CA ALA A 59 8.05 4.28 -12.40
C ALA A 59 7.55 2.84 -12.48
N CYS A 60 8.10 2.08 -13.43
CA CYS A 60 7.83 0.67 -13.66
C CYS A 60 9.09 -0.16 -13.38
N LEU A 61 8.89 -1.38 -12.92
CA LEU A 61 10.00 -2.34 -12.75
C LEU A 61 10.46 -2.90 -14.10
N THR A 62 9.53 -3.03 -15.06
CA THR A 62 9.78 -3.69 -16.35
C THR A 62 9.52 -2.75 -17.52
N GLU A 63 10.32 -2.90 -18.57
CA GLU A 63 10.11 -2.17 -19.84
C GLU A 63 8.76 -2.54 -20.47
N GLN A 64 8.34 -3.79 -20.35
CA GLN A 64 7.04 -4.24 -20.85
C GLN A 64 5.89 -3.48 -20.18
N GLY A 65 5.92 -3.34 -18.85
CA GLY A 65 4.92 -2.58 -18.08
C GLY A 65 4.92 -1.10 -18.51
N ALA A 66 6.10 -0.50 -18.65
CA ALA A 66 6.26 0.87 -19.10
C ALA A 66 5.65 1.10 -20.48
N GLN A 67 5.95 0.22 -21.46
CA GLN A 67 5.39 0.30 -22.80
C GLN A 67 3.87 0.13 -22.85
N GLN A 68 3.33 -0.80 -22.06
CA GLN A 68 1.88 -1.00 -21.97
C GLN A 68 1.18 0.23 -21.39
N LEU A 69 1.77 0.85 -20.38
CA LEU A 69 1.20 2.06 -19.76
C LEU A 69 1.22 3.24 -20.74
N ARG A 70 2.34 3.48 -21.44
CA ARG A 70 2.46 4.56 -22.45
C ARG A 70 1.41 4.45 -23.54
N LYS A 71 1.06 3.23 -23.98
CA LYS A 71 0.04 3.00 -25.01
C LYS A 71 -1.39 3.38 -24.56
N GLN A 72 -1.62 3.54 -23.25
CA GLN A 72 -2.93 3.79 -22.64
C GLN A 72 -3.09 5.21 -22.10
N THR A 73 -2.08 6.05 -22.29
CA THR A 73 -1.99 7.39 -21.68
C THR A 73 -1.59 8.45 -22.71
N SER A 74 -1.68 9.70 -22.33
CA SER A 74 -1.27 10.83 -23.18
C SER A 74 0.23 11.14 -23.02
N ASP A 75 0.74 12.08 -23.84
CA ASP A 75 2.13 12.57 -23.80
C ASP A 75 2.49 13.29 -22.48
N ARG A 76 1.53 13.54 -21.60
CA ARG A 76 1.77 14.09 -20.25
C ARG A 76 2.27 13.05 -19.26
N LEU A 77 2.16 11.77 -19.60
CA LEU A 77 2.70 10.69 -18.80
C LEU A 77 4.02 10.21 -19.39
N GLU A 78 5.06 10.26 -18.59
CA GLU A 78 6.36 9.70 -18.91
C GLU A 78 6.68 8.52 -17.99
N THR A 79 7.47 7.57 -18.49
CA THR A 79 7.86 6.38 -17.72
C THR A 79 9.35 6.30 -17.50
N VAL A 80 9.75 5.74 -16.35
CA VAL A 80 11.13 5.40 -16.01
C VAL A 80 11.21 3.99 -15.44
N LEU A 81 12.31 3.29 -15.67
CA LEU A 81 12.58 2.01 -15.01
C LEU A 81 13.11 2.25 -13.61
N LEU A 82 12.52 1.57 -12.62
CA LEU A 82 12.90 1.70 -11.22
C LEU A 82 12.77 0.37 -10.49
N ASP A 83 13.89 -0.12 -10.01
CA ASP A 83 13.97 -1.16 -8.98
C ASP A 83 14.21 -0.48 -7.62
N VAL A 84 13.19 -0.44 -6.78
CA VAL A 84 13.24 0.25 -5.47
C VAL A 84 14.21 -0.41 -4.48
N THR A 85 14.66 -1.64 -4.75
CA THR A 85 15.63 -2.35 -3.90
C THR A 85 17.06 -1.95 -4.18
N LYS A 86 17.29 -1.15 -5.24
CA LYS A 86 18.62 -0.73 -5.68
C LYS A 86 18.77 0.78 -5.54
N THR A 87 19.57 1.22 -4.58
CA THR A 87 19.81 2.65 -4.31
C THR A 87 20.31 3.40 -5.56
N GLU A 88 21.11 2.75 -6.41
CA GLU A 88 21.60 3.35 -7.67
C GLU A 88 20.44 3.58 -8.66
N SER A 89 19.46 2.66 -8.72
CA SER A 89 18.27 2.82 -9.54
C SER A 89 17.40 3.96 -9.03
N VAL A 90 17.28 4.10 -7.71
CA VAL A 90 16.56 5.20 -7.06
C VAL A 90 17.25 6.54 -7.32
N ALA A 91 18.58 6.59 -7.23
CA ALA A 91 19.37 7.79 -7.52
C ALA A 91 19.22 8.22 -9.00
N ALA A 92 19.28 7.28 -9.93
CA ALA A 92 19.07 7.57 -11.35
C ALA A 92 17.64 8.11 -11.62
N ALA A 93 16.62 7.49 -11.01
CA ALA A 93 15.25 7.97 -11.11
C ALA A 93 15.07 9.38 -10.52
N LYS A 94 15.73 9.69 -9.39
CA LYS A 94 15.73 11.04 -8.80
C LYS A 94 16.26 12.09 -9.77
N GLU A 95 17.40 11.86 -10.40
CA GLU A 95 17.97 12.84 -11.36
C GLU A 95 17.04 12.99 -12.57
N TRP A 96 16.49 11.88 -13.08
CA TRP A 96 15.49 11.91 -14.15
C TRP A 96 14.24 12.72 -13.78
N VAL A 97 13.71 12.57 -12.55
CA VAL A 97 12.58 13.38 -12.05
C VAL A 97 12.97 14.83 -11.95
N LYS A 98 14.16 15.15 -11.39
CA LYS A 98 14.65 16.51 -11.18
C LYS A 98 14.73 17.30 -12.51
N GLU A 99 15.21 16.68 -13.58
CA GLU A 99 15.27 17.29 -14.92
C GLU A 99 13.88 17.70 -15.43
N ARG A 100 12.84 16.88 -15.18
CA ARG A 100 11.48 17.10 -15.68
C ARG A 100 10.69 18.12 -14.88
N VAL A 101 10.86 18.09 -13.57
CA VAL A 101 10.11 19.01 -12.69
C VAL A 101 10.74 20.41 -12.67
N GLY A 102 12.06 20.51 -12.86
CA GLY A 102 12.81 21.79 -12.82
C GLY A 102 12.47 22.61 -11.56
N ASP A 103 12.32 23.91 -11.73
CA ASP A 103 11.99 24.84 -10.64
C ASP A 103 10.58 24.66 -10.06
N ARG A 104 9.67 23.99 -10.77
CA ARG A 104 8.31 23.70 -10.29
C ARG A 104 8.30 22.73 -9.13
N GLY A 105 9.30 21.85 -9.05
CA GLY A 105 9.39 20.80 -8.05
C GLY A 105 8.37 19.68 -8.26
N LEU A 106 8.44 18.67 -7.39
CA LEU A 106 7.54 17.53 -7.40
C LEU A 106 6.35 17.80 -6.47
N TRP A 107 5.14 17.84 -7.03
CA TRP A 107 3.92 18.04 -6.26
C TRP A 107 3.54 16.82 -5.43
N GLY A 108 3.64 15.62 -5.99
CA GLY A 108 3.22 14.40 -5.33
C GLY A 108 4.22 13.26 -5.52
N LEU A 109 4.50 12.55 -4.43
CA LEU A 109 5.19 11.27 -4.41
C LEU A 109 4.21 10.21 -3.94
N VAL A 110 3.98 9.16 -4.75
CA VAL A 110 3.16 8.01 -4.39
C VAL A 110 4.04 6.78 -4.30
N ASN A 111 4.27 6.32 -3.10
CA ASN A 111 4.97 5.07 -2.81
C ASN A 111 3.96 3.92 -2.86
N ASN A 112 3.82 3.30 -4.05
CA ASN A 112 2.88 2.23 -4.29
C ASN A 112 3.55 0.87 -4.56
N ALA A 113 4.81 0.84 -4.99
CA ALA A 113 5.54 -0.41 -5.21
C ALA A 113 5.45 -1.34 -3.98
N GLY A 114 5.12 -2.60 -4.21
CA GLY A 114 4.98 -3.58 -3.13
C GLY A 114 4.73 -4.99 -3.64
N ILE A 115 5.15 -5.96 -2.85
CA ILE A 115 5.01 -7.39 -3.11
C ILE A 115 4.46 -8.12 -1.88
N SER A 116 3.88 -9.30 -2.12
CA SER A 116 3.51 -10.27 -1.08
C SER A 116 3.80 -11.67 -1.62
N VAL A 117 5.05 -12.09 -1.55
CA VAL A 117 5.51 -13.31 -2.24
C VAL A 117 5.48 -14.54 -1.34
N ILE A 118 5.75 -14.38 -0.03
CA ILE A 118 5.82 -15.50 0.91
C ILE A 118 5.09 -15.10 2.20
N SER A 119 3.90 -15.65 2.38
CA SER A 119 3.14 -15.59 3.62
C SER A 119 2.92 -17.03 4.09
N ALA A 120 3.46 -17.38 5.24
CA ALA A 120 3.37 -18.72 5.82
C ALA A 120 3.58 -18.60 7.35
N PRO A 121 3.35 -19.66 8.15
CA PRO A 121 3.76 -19.66 9.54
C PRO A 121 5.22 -19.23 9.71
N ASN A 122 5.51 -18.38 10.69
CA ASN A 122 6.83 -17.75 10.82
C ASN A 122 7.97 -18.77 10.93
N GLU A 123 7.73 -19.91 11.60
CA GLU A 123 8.74 -20.95 11.78
C GLU A 123 9.05 -21.79 10.52
N TRP A 124 8.25 -21.61 9.45
CA TRP A 124 8.57 -22.20 8.13
C TRP A 124 9.52 -21.29 7.32
N LEU A 125 9.75 -20.06 7.77
CA LEU A 125 10.43 -19.02 7.02
C LEU A 125 11.86 -18.81 7.51
N THR A 126 12.70 -18.36 6.59
CA THR A 126 14.07 -17.93 6.88
C THR A 126 14.12 -16.41 7.05
N LYS A 127 15.18 -15.90 7.69
CA LYS A 127 15.45 -14.45 7.74
C LYS A 127 15.43 -13.82 6.34
N GLN A 128 15.91 -14.53 5.31
CA GLN A 128 15.99 -14.01 3.96
C GLN A 128 14.60 -13.79 3.33
N ASP A 129 13.61 -14.59 3.70
CA ASP A 129 12.24 -14.41 3.24
C ASP A 129 11.64 -13.10 3.77
N PHE A 130 11.97 -12.73 5.01
CA PHE A 130 11.58 -11.43 5.57
C PHE A 130 12.31 -10.28 4.88
N VAL A 131 13.63 -10.37 4.70
CA VAL A 131 14.47 -9.34 4.05
C VAL A 131 13.92 -9.02 2.67
N LYS A 132 13.61 -10.03 1.86
CA LYS A 132 13.07 -9.85 0.50
C LYS A 132 11.81 -8.98 0.45
N ILE A 133 10.91 -9.15 1.42
CA ILE A 133 9.68 -8.36 1.48
C ILE A 133 9.97 -6.94 2.02
N LEU A 134 10.81 -6.85 3.06
CA LEU A 134 11.15 -5.57 3.69
C LEU A 134 11.92 -4.66 2.72
N ASP A 135 12.82 -5.22 1.93
CA ASP A 135 13.61 -4.45 0.94
C ASP A 135 12.73 -3.73 -0.08
N VAL A 136 11.65 -4.37 -0.54
CA VAL A 136 10.72 -3.72 -1.46
C VAL A 136 9.74 -2.81 -0.73
N ASN A 137 9.00 -3.37 0.23
CA ASN A 137 7.79 -2.73 0.79
C ASN A 137 8.11 -1.62 1.79
N LEU A 138 9.27 -1.66 2.43
CA LEU A 138 9.64 -0.73 3.49
C LEU A 138 10.94 0.01 3.17
N LEU A 139 12.07 -0.67 3.06
CA LEU A 139 13.37 -0.02 2.89
C LEU A 139 13.47 0.70 1.54
N GLY A 140 12.98 0.07 0.46
CA GLY A 140 12.92 0.70 -0.86
C GLY A 140 11.98 1.91 -0.89
N MET A 141 10.82 1.82 -0.22
CA MET A 141 9.92 2.98 -0.05
C MET A 141 10.60 4.10 0.74
N VAL A 142 11.34 3.78 1.80
CA VAL A 142 12.10 4.77 2.59
C VAL A 142 13.16 5.43 1.72
N ASP A 143 13.97 4.65 0.98
CA ASP A 143 15.03 5.17 0.12
C ASP A 143 14.46 6.10 -0.97
N VAL A 144 13.42 5.68 -1.69
CA VAL A 144 12.71 6.53 -2.67
C VAL A 144 12.23 7.82 -2.03
N THR A 145 11.64 7.74 -0.85
CA THR A 145 11.12 8.93 -0.15
C THR A 145 12.25 9.88 0.21
N LEU A 146 13.30 9.41 0.86
CA LEU A 146 14.42 10.26 1.30
C LEU A 146 15.12 10.93 0.13
N GLN A 147 15.33 10.22 -0.98
CA GLN A 147 16.00 10.77 -2.15
C GLN A 147 15.15 11.80 -2.92
N LEU A 148 13.81 11.61 -2.98
CA LEU A 148 12.91 12.53 -3.68
C LEU A 148 12.38 13.67 -2.79
N LEU A 149 12.50 13.57 -1.47
CA LEU A 149 11.98 14.54 -0.52
C LEU A 149 12.47 15.99 -0.79
N PRO A 150 13.74 16.25 -1.18
CA PRO A 150 14.18 17.59 -1.53
C PRO A 150 13.37 18.23 -2.68
N LEU A 151 12.84 17.42 -3.61
CA LEU A 151 12.01 17.88 -4.73
C LEU A 151 10.55 18.16 -4.31
N VAL A 152 10.06 17.50 -3.23
CA VAL A 152 8.68 17.62 -2.73
C VAL A 152 8.51 18.81 -1.79
N ARG A 153 9.59 19.42 -1.30
CA ARG A 153 9.62 20.38 -0.17
C ARG A 153 8.75 21.56 -0.47
N LYS A 154 8.12 22.11 -0.89
CA LYS A 154 7.23 23.31 -0.95
C LYS A 154 5.78 22.89 -1.18
N THR A 155 5.03 22.64 -0.09
CA THR A 155 3.59 22.33 -0.13
C THR A 155 3.20 21.04 -0.89
N GLY A 156 4.15 20.11 -1.06
CA GLY A 156 3.92 18.84 -1.75
C GLY A 156 3.12 17.82 -0.96
N ARG A 157 2.99 16.64 -1.55
CA ARG A 157 2.24 15.48 -1.01
C ARG A 157 3.10 14.24 -1.03
N VAL A 158 3.06 13.45 0.03
CA VAL A 158 3.56 12.07 0.05
C VAL A 158 2.37 11.15 0.35
N VAL A 159 2.16 10.14 -0.48
CA VAL A 159 1.10 9.16 -0.34
C VAL A 159 1.74 7.78 -0.26
N ASN A 160 1.65 7.14 0.89
CA ASN A 160 2.23 5.82 1.14
C ASN A 160 1.14 4.75 1.13
N VAL A 161 1.32 3.73 0.32
CA VAL A 161 0.38 2.60 0.24
C VAL A 161 0.75 1.58 1.32
N SER A 162 -0.03 1.59 2.39
CA SER A 162 -0.01 0.60 3.47
C SER A 162 -0.98 -0.55 3.17
N SER A 163 -1.69 -1.01 4.16
CA SER A 163 -2.76 -2.03 4.12
C SER A 163 -3.47 -2.05 5.48
N VAL A 164 -4.66 -2.65 5.54
CA VAL A 164 -5.25 -3.06 6.83
C VAL A 164 -4.31 -3.99 7.61
N MET A 165 -3.39 -4.69 6.91
CA MET A 165 -2.33 -5.51 7.52
C MET A 165 -1.22 -4.68 8.19
N GLY A 166 -1.23 -3.36 8.07
CA GLY A 166 -0.44 -2.44 8.89
C GLY A 166 -1.13 -2.07 10.21
N ARG A 167 -2.35 -2.55 10.45
CA ARG A 167 -3.18 -2.30 11.63
C ARG A 167 -3.54 -3.57 12.39
N VAL A 168 -3.64 -4.70 11.68
CA VAL A 168 -3.89 -6.03 12.24
C VAL A 168 -2.98 -7.03 11.54
N SER A 169 -2.24 -7.86 12.30
CA SER A 169 -1.41 -8.92 11.73
C SER A 169 -2.20 -10.23 11.73
N LEU A 170 -2.58 -10.71 10.54
CA LEU A 170 -3.40 -11.92 10.40
C LEU A 170 -2.59 -13.17 10.05
N PHE A 171 -1.39 -13.02 9.50
CA PHE A 171 -0.56 -14.12 9.01
C PHE A 171 0.92 -13.81 9.18
N GLY A 172 1.73 -14.86 9.20
CA GLY A 172 3.17 -14.75 9.32
C GLY A 172 3.87 -14.24 8.06
N GLY A 173 5.16 -14.00 8.20
CA GLY A 173 6.02 -13.49 7.13
C GLY A 173 6.21 -11.97 7.14
N GLY A 174 6.98 -11.50 6.18
CA GLY A 174 7.44 -10.11 6.13
C GLY A 174 6.36 -9.08 5.76
N TYR A 175 5.20 -9.49 5.21
CA TYR A 175 4.22 -8.54 4.68
C TYR A 175 3.59 -7.66 5.78
N CYS A 176 2.98 -8.26 6.80
CA CYS A 176 2.39 -7.50 7.91
C CYS A 176 3.45 -6.62 8.58
N LEU A 177 4.63 -7.18 8.85
CA LEU A 177 5.76 -6.44 9.40
C LEU A 177 6.13 -5.22 8.55
N SER A 178 6.19 -5.37 7.22
CA SER A 178 6.49 -4.27 6.31
C SER A 178 5.41 -3.17 6.37
N LYS A 179 4.12 -3.56 6.42
CA LYS A 179 3.02 -2.59 6.44
C LYS A 179 2.90 -1.85 7.77
N TYR A 180 3.17 -2.50 8.91
CA TYR A 180 3.36 -1.81 10.20
C TYR A 180 4.52 -0.81 10.15
N GLY A 181 5.64 -1.19 9.51
CA GLY A 181 6.77 -0.29 9.29
C GLY A 181 6.40 0.93 8.44
N VAL A 182 5.62 0.74 7.37
CA VAL A 182 5.09 1.84 6.53
C VAL A 182 4.24 2.80 7.36
N GLU A 183 3.35 2.30 8.24
CA GLU A 183 2.54 3.15 9.13
C GLU A 183 3.42 3.98 10.08
N ALA A 184 4.38 3.33 10.75
CA ALA A 184 5.28 3.99 11.68
C ALA A 184 6.14 5.06 10.99
N PHE A 185 6.74 4.74 9.86
CA PHE A 185 7.54 5.69 9.06
C PHE A 185 6.69 6.87 8.58
N SER A 186 5.48 6.60 8.10
CA SER A 186 4.57 7.64 7.60
C SER A 186 4.13 8.61 8.69
N ASP A 187 3.90 8.11 9.91
CA ASP A 187 3.49 8.94 11.03
C ASP A 187 4.62 9.84 11.54
N SER A 188 5.88 9.35 11.60
CA SER A 188 7.03 10.20 11.94
C SER A 188 7.26 11.24 10.84
N LEU A 189 7.32 10.81 9.59
CA LEU A 189 7.51 11.68 8.43
C LEU A 189 6.44 12.79 8.36
N ARG A 190 5.18 12.46 8.62
CA ARG A 190 4.08 13.42 8.62
C ARG A 190 4.27 14.52 9.65
N ARG A 191 4.72 14.17 10.85
CA ARG A 191 4.99 15.15 11.92
C ARG A 191 6.17 16.04 11.58
N GLU A 192 7.27 15.45 11.10
CA GLU A 192 8.48 16.17 10.69
C GLU A 192 8.22 17.15 9.54
N LEU A 193 7.50 16.71 8.52
CA LEU A 193 7.24 17.50 7.33
C LEU A 193 6.12 18.52 7.49
N SER A 194 5.35 18.46 8.56
CA SER A 194 4.30 19.43 8.84
C SER A 194 4.84 20.88 8.94
N TYR A 195 6.05 21.04 9.46
CA TYR A 195 6.75 22.34 9.54
C TYR A 195 7.05 22.96 8.17
N PHE A 196 7.12 22.13 7.13
CA PHE A 196 7.40 22.55 5.75
C PHE A 196 6.15 22.59 4.88
N GLY A 197 4.95 22.37 5.45
CA GLY A 197 3.70 22.38 4.72
C GLY A 197 3.45 21.14 3.83
N VAL A 198 4.36 20.15 3.84
CA VAL A 198 4.19 18.89 3.12
C VAL A 198 3.19 18.00 3.86
N LYS A 199 2.23 17.44 3.14
CA LYS A 199 1.22 16.55 3.72
C LYS A 199 1.53 15.11 3.38
N VAL A 200 1.50 14.26 4.38
CA VAL A 200 1.71 12.81 4.24
C VAL A 200 0.39 12.09 4.54
N ALA A 201 -0.03 11.24 3.60
CA ALA A 201 -1.24 10.43 3.70
C ALA A 201 -0.90 8.95 3.55
N MET A 202 -1.63 8.12 4.28
CA MET A 202 -1.56 6.66 4.21
C MET A 202 -2.82 6.11 3.57
N ILE A 203 -2.65 5.17 2.64
CA ILE A 203 -3.75 4.40 2.07
C ILE A 203 -3.69 3.02 2.69
N GLU A 204 -4.75 2.61 3.36
CA GLU A 204 -4.88 1.34 4.09
C GLU A 204 -5.97 0.47 3.41
N PRO A 205 -5.72 -0.10 2.22
CA PRO A 205 -6.72 -0.91 1.53
C PRO A 205 -7.04 -2.18 2.32
N GLY A 206 -8.31 -2.63 2.23
CA GLY A 206 -8.70 -4.00 2.52
C GLY A 206 -8.19 -4.97 1.45
N PHE A 207 -8.91 -6.06 1.24
CA PHE A 207 -8.53 -7.05 0.23
C PHE A 207 -9.09 -6.68 -1.16
N PHE A 208 -8.18 -6.38 -2.09
CA PHE A 208 -8.48 -6.05 -3.48
C PHE A 208 -7.81 -7.04 -4.43
N LYS A 209 -8.45 -7.32 -5.57
CA LYS A 209 -7.92 -8.24 -6.58
C LYS A 209 -6.79 -7.59 -7.38
N THR A 210 -5.55 -7.89 -6.99
CA THR A 210 -4.30 -7.39 -7.58
C THR A 210 -3.29 -8.52 -7.74
N ASN A 211 -2.12 -8.25 -8.32
CA ASN A 211 -1.04 -9.24 -8.40
C ASN A 211 -0.55 -9.70 -7.01
N VAL A 212 -0.69 -8.86 -5.99
CA VAL A 212 -0.30 -9.16 -4.60
C VAL A 212 -1.22 -10.22 -3.95
N THR A 213 -2.48 -10.28 -4.37
CA THR A 213 -3.51 -11.18 -3.83
C THR A 213 -3.82 -12.37 -4.73
N LYS A 214 -3.01 -12.63 -5.77
CA LYS A 214 -3.19 -13.79 -6.66
C LYS A 214 -2.99 -15.09 -5.91
N PRO A 215 -3.98 -16.02 -5.91
CA PRO A 215 -3.90 -17.27 -5.17
C PRO A 215 -2.73 -18.13 -5.58
N GLU A 216 -2.42 -18.19 -6.87
CA GLU A 216 -1.32 -18.97 -7.39
C GLU A 216 0.03 -18.53 -6.81
N ALA A 217 0.26 -17.22 -6.70
CA ALA A 217 1.48 -16.66 -6.13
C ALA A 217 1.58 -16.93 -4.62
N ILE A 218 0.46 -16.78 -3.89
CA ILE A 218 0.41 -17.03 -2.46
C ILE A 218 0.58 -18.52 -2.18
N SER A 219 -0.13 -19.41 -2.88
CA SER A 219 -0.01 -20.87 -2.75
C SER A 219 1.40 -21.33 -3.08
N GLN A 220 2.03 -20.78 -4.11
CA GLN A 220 3.43 -21.08 -4.42
C GLN A 220 4.37 -20.66 -3.28
N GLY A 221 4.10 -19.53 -2.63
CA GLY A 221 4.83 -19.09 -1.43
C GLY A 221 4.72 -20.11 -0.29
N TYR A 222 3.50 -20.58 0.01
CA TYR A 222 3.27 -21.64 1.01
C TYR A 222 4.03 -22.93 0.68
N LYS A 223 3.97 -23.40 -0.59
CA LYS A 223 4.69 -24.60 -1.03
C LYS A 223 6.20 -24.43 -0.88
N THR A 224 6.73 -23.28 -1.25
CA THR A 224 8.15 -22.98 -1.12
C THR A 224 8.59 -23.03 0.35
N ALA A 225 7.85 -22.38 1.24
CA ALA A 225 8.12 -22.39 2.67
C ALA A 225 7.99 -23.79 3.29
N TRP A 226 6.96 -24.53 2.90
CA TRP A 226 6.79 -25.93 3.34
C TRP A 226 7.95 -26.84 2.91
N ASN A 227 8.40 -26.72 1.67
CA ASN A 227 9.51 -27.54 1.16
C ASN A 227 10.81 -27.27 1.91
N GLN A 228 11.05 -26.03 2.36
CA GLN A 228 12.21 -25.61 3.13
C GLN A 228 12.13 -26.00 4.61
N ALA A 229 10.91 -26.22 5.13
CA ALA A 229 10.70 -26.53 6.55
C ALA A 229 11.37 -27.84 6.95
N SER A 230 11.87 -27.90 8.18
CA SER A 230 12.52 -29.10 8.73
C SER A 230 11.52 -30.26 8.89
N PRO A 231 12.02 -31.51 8.95
CA PRO A 231 11.16 -32.66 9.21
C PRO A 231 10.36 -32.56 10.53
N GLU A 232 10.93 -31.91 11.53
CA GLU A 232 10.28 -31.68 12.83
C GLU A 232 9.07 -30.75 12.68
N ILE A 233 9.23 -29.64 11.93
CA ILE A 233 8.13 -28.72 11.64
C ILE A 233 7.04 -29.40 10.83
N LYS A 234 7.42 -30.19 9.81
CA LYS A 234 6.46 -30.96 9.01
C LYS A 234 5.67 -31.96 9.84
N ASP A 235 6.30 -32.60 10.80
CA ASP A 235 5.65 -33.52 11.73
C ASP A 235 4.68 -32.81 12.70
N LEU A 236 5.01 -31.57 13.13
CA LEU A 236 4.13 -30.77 13.99
C LEU A 236 2.87 -30.28 13.26
N TYR A 237 3.01 -29.82 12.02
CA TYR A 237 1.90 -29.26 11.26
C TYR A 237 1.07 -30.33 10.54
N GLY A 238 1.71 -31.39 10.06
CA GLY A 238 1.10 -32.46 9.26
C GLY A 238 0.81 -32.03 7.81
N ASP A 239 0.79 -33.00 6.90
CA ASP A 239 0.64 -32.76 5.45
C ASP A 239 -0.70 -32.10 5.07
N THR A 240 -1.75 -32.34 5.86
CA THR A 240 -3.08 -31.75 5.63
C THR A 240 -3.14 -30.25 5.88
N PHE A 241 -2.26 -29.71 6.72
CA PHE A 241 -2.26 -28.29 7.07
C PHE A 241 -1.98 -27.41 5.86
N LEU A 242 -1.00 -27.78 5.03
CA LEU A 242 -0.69 -27.05 3.79
C LEU A 242 -1.92 -26.98 2.87
N ALA A 243 -2.61 -28.10 2.67
CA ALA A 243 -3.80 -28.16 1.83
C ALA A 243 -4.95 -27.29 2.37
N LEU A 244 -5.10 -27.21 3.70
CA LEU A 244 -6.08 -26.32 4.35
C LEU A 244 -5.72 -24.84 4.15
N CYS A 245 -4.42 -24.47 4.25
CA CYS A 245 -3.95 -23.10 3.97
C CYS A 245 -4.23 -22.73 2.51
N GLU A 246 -3.95 -23.61 1.55
CA GLU A 246 -4.22 -23.36 0.13
C GLU A 246 -5.73 -23.17 -0.13
N LYS A 247 -6.58 -23.98 0.49
CA LYS A 247 -8.03 -23.82 0.41
C LYS A 247 -8.49 -22.46 0.98
N ALA A 248 -7.91 -22.02 2.09
CA ALA A 248 -8.21 -20.73 2.68
C ALA A 248 -7.80 -19.57 1.76
N VAL A 249 -6.64 -19.66 1.08
CA VAL A 249 -6.19 -18.69 0.09
C VAL A 249 -7.15 -18.59 -1.10
N CYS A 250 -7.60 -19.72 -1.64
CA CYS A 250 -8.59 -19.73 -2.72
C CYS A 250 -9.93 -19.07 -2.30
N SER A 251 -10.38 -19.34 -1.07
CA SER A 251 -11.59 -18.69 -0.53
C SER A 251 -11.43 -17.18 -0.36
N MET A 252 -10.24 -16.73 0.01
CA MET A 252 -9.95 -15.31 0.17
C MET A 252 -10.07 -14.56 -1.17
N GLU A 253 -9.65 -15.15 -2.29
CA GLU A 253 -9.75 -14.51 -3.61
C GLU A 253 -11.19 -14.14 -3.98
N THR A 254 -12.15 -15.01 -3.68
CA THR A 254 -13.57 -14.77 -3.98
C THR A 254 -14.13 -13.58 -3.21
N SER A 255 -13.51 -13.24 -2.07
CA SER A 255 -13.90 -12.10 -1.22
C SER A 255 -13.18 -10.79 -1.60
N CYS A 256 -12.15 -10.84 -2.46
CA CYS A 256 -11.41 -9.66 -2.87
C CYS A 256 -12.28 -8.71 -3.72
N ASN A 257 -12.27 -7.42 -3.37
CA ASN A 257 -12.94 -6.40 -4.14
C ASN A 257 -12.26 -6.22 -5.51
N GLN A 258 -13.05 -6.21 -6.57
CA GLN A 258 -12.55 -6.04 -7.95
C GLN A 258 -12.42 -4.57 -8.37
N ASP A 259 -13.13 -3.68 -7.70
CA ASP A 259 -13.14 -2.25 -8.02
C ASP A 259 -11.93 -1.54 -7.40
N LEU A 260 -10.84 -1.51 -8.16
CA LEU A 260 -9.61 -0.85 -7.76
C LEU A 260 -9.74 0.68 -7.68
N SER A 261 -10.79 1.26 -8.31
CA SER A 261 -11.01 2.72 -8.30
C SER A 261 -11.25 3.24 -6.89
N LEU A 262 -11.85 2.45 -6.00
CA LEU A 262 -12.04 2.81 -4.59
C LEU A 262 -10.72 3.17 -3.90
N VAL A 263 -9.62 2.54 -4.32
CA VAL A 263 -8.28 2.81 -3.78
C VAL A 263 -7.65 4.01 -4.48
N THR A 264 -7.71 4.05 -5.82
CA THR A 264 -7.10 5.14 -6.59
C THR A 264 -7.82 6.46 -6.40
N ASP A 265 -9.13 6.48 -6.15
CA ASP A 265 -9.88 7.68 -5.77
C ASP A 265 -9.42 8.25 -4.42
N CYS A 266 -9.10 7.38 -3.46
CA CYS A 266 -8.49 7.80 -2.20
C CYS A 266 -7.10 8.42 -2.42
N MET A 267 -6.28 7.83 -3.30
CA MET A 267 -4.96 8.36 -3.66
C MET A 267 -5.09 9.70 -4.39
N GLU A 268 -5.99 9.79 -5.37
CA GLU A 268 -6.27 11.05 -6.08
C GLU A 268 -6.73 12.13 -5.11
N HIS A 269 -7.66 11.81 -4.21
CA HIS A 269 -8.11 12.76 -3.19
C HIS A 269 -6.96 13.23 -2.29
N ALA A 270 -6.06 12.34 -1.86
CA ALA A 270 -4.89 12.69 -1.07
C ALA A 270 -3.94 13.64 -1.81
N LEU A 271 -3.84 13.51 -3.14
CA LEU A 271 -3.02 14.36 -3.99
C LEU A 271 -3.67 15.69 -4.36
N THR A 272 -5.00 15.72 -4.55
CA THR A 272 -5.71 16.85 -5.16
C THR A 272 -6.54 17.67 -4.19
N SER A 273 -6.93 17.14 -3.03
CA SER A 273 -7.69 17.89 -2.04
C SER A 273 -6.84 18.98 -1.36
N CYS A 274 -7.44 20.16 -1.11
CA CYS A 274 -6.84 21.17 -0.25
C CYS A 274 -6.68 20.66 1.19
N HIS A 275 -7.55 19.76 1.63
CA HIS A 275 -7.61 19.20 2.97
C HIS A 275 -7.60 17.67 2.95
N PRO A 276 -6.49 17.02 2.53
CA PRO A 276 -6.41 15.57 2.50
C PRO A 276 -6.49 14.98 3.90
N ARG A 277 -7.03 13.77 3.99
CA ARG A 277 -7.01 12.98 5.23
C ARG A 277 -5.60 12.44 5.47
N THR A 278 -5.31 12.14 6.72
CA THR A 278 -4.07 11.45 7.09
C THR A 278 -4.13 9.97 6.71
N ARG A 279 -5.31 9.34 6.86
CA ARG A 279 -5.55 7.92 6.56
C ARG A 279 -6.79 7.75 5.71
N TYR A 280 -6.70 6.85 4.77
CA TYR A 280 -7.78 6.42 3.88
C TYR A 280 -7.86 4.90 3.92
N SER A 281 -9.01 4.36 4.22
CA SER A 281 -9.22 2.92 4.35
C SER A 281 -10.31 2.47 3.36
N PRO A 282 -9.93 2.33 2.06
CA PRO A 282 -10.87 1.86 1.04
C PRO A 282 -11.21 0.39 1.23
N GLY A 283 -12.46 0.04 0.89
CA GLY A 283 -13.05 -1.27 1.11
C GLY A 283 -13.99 -1.29 2.33
N TRP A 284 -15.09 -2.03 2.21
CA TRP A 284 -16.02 -2.22 3.32
C TRP A 284 -15.41 -3.11 4.41
N ASP A 285 -14.65 -4.12 4.01
CA ASP A 285 -13.87 -4.99 4.88
C ASP A 285 -12.89 -4.18 5.74
N ALA A 286 -12.17 -3.22 5.13
CA ALA A 286 -11.29 -2.31 5.86
C ALA A 286 -12.06 -1.51 6.90
N LYS A 287 -13.17 -0.85 6.50
CA LYS A 287 -13.91 0.10 7.34
C LYS A 287 -14.69 -0.56 8.47
N LEU A 288 -15.34 -1.69 8.19
CA LEU A 288 -16.31 -2.31 9.10
C LEU A 288 -15.75 -3.51 9.86
N PHE A 289 -14.64 -4.10 9.41
CA PHE A 289 -14.07 -5.28 10.02
C PHE A 289 -12.65 -5.05 10.55
N TYR A 290 -11.66 -4.82 9.68
CA TYR A 290 -10.25 -4.77 10.09
C TYR A 290 -9.89 -3.55 10.94
N LEU A 291 -10.38 -2.35 10.60
CA LEU A 291 -10.12 -1.17 11.41
C LEU A 291 -10.76 -1.26 12.80
N PRO A 292 -12.05 -1.57 12.95
CA PRO A 292 -12.63 -1.80 14.28
C PRO A 292 -11.87 -2.87 15.06
N MET A 293 -11.51 -3.99 14.42
CA MET A 293 -10.71 -5.06 15.03
C MET A 293 -9.39 -4.54 15.62
N SER A 294 -8.71 -3.59 14.95
CA SER A 294 -7.43 -3.04 15.43
C SER A 294 -7.53 -2.24 16.73
N TYR A 295 -8.74 -1.93 17.20
CA TYR A 295 -9.00 -1.23 18.47
C TYR A 295 -9.59 -2.15 19.56
N LEU A 296 -9.86 -3.41 19.23
CA LEU A 296 -10.35 -4.38 20.21
C LEU A 296 -9.23 -4.89 21.12
N PRO A 297 -9.55 -5.31 22.36
CA PRO A 297 -8.61 -6.05 23.19
C PRO A 297 -8.09 -7.30 22.49
N THR A 298 -6.79 -7.60 22.66
CA THR A 298 -6.07 -8.67 21.96
C THR A 298 -6.79 -10.02 22.04
N PHE A 299 -7.31 -10.38 23.22
CA PHE A 299 -7.99 -11.69 23.40
C PHE A 299 -9.25 -11.85 22.52
N LEU A 300 -9.96 -10.75 22.21
CA LEU A 300 -11.10 -10.79 21.29
C LEU A 300 -10.63 -10.94 19.85
N VAL A 301 -9.56 -10.24 19.48
CA VAL A 301 -8.96 -10.37 18.15
C VAL A 301 -8.46 -11.79 17.92
N ASP A 302 -7.75 -12.36 18.90
CA ASP A 302 -7.25 -13.73 18.85
C ASP A 302 -8.38 -14.74 18.69
N LEU A 303 -9.47 -14.58 19.46
CA LEU A 303 -10.65 -15.44 19.34
C LEU A 303 -11.26 -15.40 17.94
N MET A 304 -11.36 -14.19 17.35
CA MET A 304 -11.91 -13.99 16.00
C MET A 304 -11.01 -14.63 14.93
N ILE A 305 -9.68 -14.52 15.09
CA ILE A 305 -8.71 -15.07 14.12
C ILE A 305 -8.65 -16.60 14.22
N TYR A 306 -8.64 -17.15 15.45
CA TYR A 306 -8.55 -18.60 15.66
C TYR A 306 -9.83 -19.35 15.27
N TYR A 307 -10.97 -18.66 15.29
CA TYR A 307 -12.23 -19.26 14.90
C TYR A 307 -12.22 -19.55 13.37
N GLY A 308 -12.17 -20.84 13.03
CA GLY A 308 -12.12 -21.29 11.64
C GLY A 308 -10.72 -21.30 10.98
N ALA A 309 -9.66 -20.90 11.70
CA ALA A 309 -8.30 -21.04 11.20
C ALA A 309 -7.88 -22.52 11.11
N PRO A 310 -7.06 -22.90 10.10
CA PRO A 310 -6.43 -24.21 10.05
C PRO A 310 -5.64 -24.50 11.33
N ARG A 311 -5.76 -25.73 11.86
CA ARG A 311 -5.00 -26.14 13.05
C ARG A 311 -3.90 -27.11 12.66
N PRO A 312 -2.68 -26.96 13.21
CA PRO A 312 -1.62 -27.96 13.08
C PRO A 312 -2.04 -29.33 13.62
N ALA A 313 -1.48 -30.40 13.08
CA ALA A 313 -1.82 -31.76 13.46
C ALA A 313 -1.56 -32.06 14.96
N LYS A 314 -0.51 -31.48 15.52
CA LYS A 314 -0.14 -31.62 16.93
C LYS A 314 -0.48 -30.36 17.77
N ALA A 315 -1.50 -29.60 17.36
CA ALA A 315 -1.99 -28.50 18.18
C ALA A 315 -2.59 -29.02 19.51
N LEU A 316 -2.32 -28.28 20.61
CA LEU A 316 -2.87 -28.56 21.94
C LEU A 316 -4.38 -28.25 22.02
#